data_4d84b777ebf7b81a888d98887c209e87
#
_entry.id   4d84b777ebf7b81a888d98887c209e87
#
_cell.length_a   1.000
_cell.length_b   1.000
_cell.length_c   1.000
_cell.angle_alpha   90.00
_cell.angle_beta   90.00
_cell.angle_gamma   90.00
#
_symmetry.space_group_name_H-M   'P 1'
#
loop_
_entity.id
_entity.type
_entity.pdbx_description
1 polymer ?
#
loop_
_entity_poly.entity_id
_entity_poly.type
_entity_poly.pdbx_seq_one_letter_code
_entity_poly.pdbx_strand_id
1 'polypeptide(L)'
;MKHIKTTGLAAIVALGLSTTGASASYCSDGNTVKFAGISWESGAFITEVIMNILETGYDCQVDSIPGNSITLEQAVANNDIQIFAEEWLGRSDIWNKAVDQGKVVAIGKTFVGASEGWFVPDYVIKGDEKRGIEPMAPDLKSVSQLSDPKYVELFTDPEEPSKGRFLNCPSGWTCEGISTAKLEAYQLDDHYVNFRPGTGTALDAAIKSAYLQGEPLLFYYWSPTAMMGKFNLIQLDEPAYSDACWAELSKSDGKREEACAFPSVDVAYGVNSTFAKEAPEIAAILEKATFPLEDVNGSLAYMADNEVDADVAAKEFLKTKADVWGEWVSPEAKAKIEDSLK
;
A
#
# COMPACT_ATOMS: atom_id res chain seq x y z
N MET A 1 60.04 65.87 19.88
CA MET A 1 59.52 64.90 18.90
C MET A 1 58.96 63.71 19.66
N LYS A 2 57.65 63.59 19.84
CA LYS A 2 57.00 62.51 20.61
C LYS A 2 56.48 61.48 19.65
N HIS A 3 56.89 60.23 19.74
CA HIS A 3 56.40 59.12 18.99
C HIS A 3 55.16 58.55 19.71
N ILE A 4 54.02 58.60 19.02
CA ILE A 4 52.76 57.95 19.46
C ILE A 4 52.76 56.54 18.86
N LYS A 5 52.74 55.52 19.72
CA LYS A 5 52.52 54.13 19.33
C LYS A 5 50.97 53.87 19.33
N THR A 6 50.40 53.59 18.16
CA THR A 6 49.06 53.11 18.02
C THR A 6 49.01 51.59 18.14
N THR A 7 48.39 51.09 19.20
CA THR A 7 48.06 49.67 19.40
C THR A 7 46.76 49.34 18.69
N GLY A 8 46.83 48.54 17.63
CA GLY A 8 45.66 48.01 16.95
C GLY A 8 45.02 46.87 17.72
N LEU A 9 43.74 47.01 18.09
CA LEU A 9 42.93 45.96 18.71
C LEU A 9 42.29 45.14 17.58
N ALA A 10 42.75 43.91 17.38
CA ALA A 10 42.11 42.98 16.45
C ALA A 10 40.85 42.38 17.11
N ALA A 11 39.67 42.77 16.62
CA ALA A 11 38.42 42.14 17.01
C ALA A 11 38.25 40.80 16.25
N ILE A 12 38.35 39.69 16.99
CA ILE A 12 38.01 38.34 16.46
C ILE A 12 36.49 38.25 16.45
N VAL A 13 35.90 38.33 15.27
CA VAL A 13 34.47 37.99 15.04
C VAL A 13 34.39 36.46 15.00
N ALA A 14 33.96 35.85 16.10
CA ALA A 14 33.58 34.45 16.12
C ALA A 14 32.26 34.30 15.32
N LEU A 15 32.34 33.82 14.08
CA LEU A 15 31.18 33.29 13.38
C LEU A 15 30.71 32.03 14.13
N GLY A 16 29.66 32.19 14.94
CA GLY A 16 28.91 31.05 15.45
C GLY A 16 28.24 30.35 14.26
N LEU A 17 28.73 29.16 13.89
CA LEU A 17 27.96 28.23 13.09
C LEU A 17 26.74 27.83 13.95
N SER A 18 25.62 28.46 13.70
CA SER A 18 24.31 27.96 14.16
C SER A 18 24.07 26.66 13.38
N THR A 19 24.28 25.52 14.02
CA THR A 19 23.74 24.24 13.55
C THR A 19 22.22 24.37 13.70
N THR A 20 21.56 24.80 12.62
CA THR A 20 20.10 24.66 12.54
C THR A 20 19.82 23.17 12.56
N GLY A 21 19.31 22.69 13.70
CA GLY A 21 18.82 21.32 13.80
C GLY A 21 17.82 21.06 12.67
N ALA A 22 17.81 19.84 12.17
CA ALA A 22 16.85 19.38 11.19
C ALA A 22 15.44 19.39 11.82
N SER A 23 14.80 20.55 11.82
CA SER A 23 13.39 20.71 12.20
C SER A 23 12.62 20.98 10.92
N ALA A 24 11.62 20.17 10.62
CA ALA A 24 10.69 20.48 9.56
C ALA A 24 9.92 21.76 9.96
N SER A 25 9.94 22.78 9.10
CA SER A 25 9.33 24.08 9.44
C SER A 25 7.84 23.93 9.76
N TYR A 26 7.14 23.09 9.00
CA TYR A 26 5.73 22.76 9.22
C TYR A 26 5.47 22.21 10.63
N CYS A 27 6.33 21.33 11.12
CA CYS A 27 6.20 20.69 12.44
C CYS A 27 6.57 21.69 13.57
N SER A 28 7.58 22.54 13.38
CA SER A 28 8.00 23.52 14.38
C SER A 28 6.96 24.62 14.61
N ASP A 29 6.07 24.83 13.66
CA ASP A 29 4.94 25.75 13.78
C ASP A 29 3.77 25.14 14.61
N GLY A 30 3.94 23.92 15.14
CA GLY A 30 2.96 23.22 15.95
C GLY A 30 1.85 22.51 15.17
N ASN A 31 2.04 22.35 13.86
CA ASN A 31 1.10 21.61 13.02
C ASN A 31 1.25 20.09 13.19
N THR A 32 0.12 19.38 13.14
CA THR A 32 0.10 17.91 13.13
C THR A 32 0.07 17.42 11.68
N VAL A 33 0.94 16.46 11.34
CA VAL A 33 0.91 15.74 10.08
C VAL A 33 -0.01 14.54 10.22
N LYS A 34 -1.14 14.55 9.52
CA LYS A 34 -2.12 13.48 9.56
C LYS A 34 -1.95 12.53 8.39
N PHE A 35 -1.89 11.27 8.68
CA PHE A 35 -1.79 10.17 7.73
C PHE A 35 -3.12 9.46 7.52
N ALA A 36 -3.32 8.93 6.33
CA ALA A 36 -4.36 7.96 6.08
C ALA A 36 -4.07 6.68 6.86
N GLY A 37 -4.96 6.29 7.76
CA GLY A 37 -4.89 5.06 8.54
C GLY A 37 -5.32 3.87 7.69
N ILE A 38 -4.39 3.39 6.88
CA ILE A 38 -4.56 2.33 5.88
C ILE A 38 -4.78 0.99 6.59
N SER A 39 -5.76 0.22 6.13
CA SER A 39 -6.22 -1.00 6.81
C SER A 39 -5.64 -2.31 6.27
N TRP A 40 -4.74 -2.27 5.28
CA TRP A 40 -3.96 -3.43 4.85
C TRP A 40 -2.53 -3.37 5.39
N GLU A 41 -1.91 -4.55 5.56
CA GLU A 41 -0.68 -4.70 6.33
C GLU A 41 0.49 -3.86 5.81
N SER A 42 0.76 -3.85 4.49
CA SER A 42 1.87 -3.07 3.92
C SER A 42 1.68 -1.58 4.11
N GLY A 43 0.46 -1.08 3.85
CA GLY A 43 0.15 0.34 4.04
C GLY A 43 0.23 0.77 5.50
N ALA A 44 -0.24 -0.06 6.43
CA ALA A 44 -0.10 0.21 7.86
C ALA A 44 1.37 0.25 8.28
N PHE A 45 2.17 -0.75 7.88
CA PHE A 45 3.60 -0.81 8.16
C PHE A 45 4.37 0.41 7.63
N ILE A 46 4.16 0.76 6.36
CA ILE A 46 4.82 1.91 5.72
C ILE A 46 4.42 3.22 6.40
N THR A 47 3.14 3.38 6.71
CA THR A 47 2.63 4.56 7.44
C THR A 47 3.34 4.69 8.78
N GLU A 48 3.45 3.62 9.56
CA GLU A 48 4.13 3.62 10.86
C GLU A 48 5.64 3.92 10.73
N VAL A 49 6.33 3.44 9.71
CA VAL A 49 7.75 3.77 9.49
C VAL A 49 7.91 5.27 9.24
N ILE A 50 7.12 5.86 8.34
CA ILE A 50 7.22 7.29 8.01
C ILE A 50 6.80 8.15 9.21
N MET A 51 5.75 7.78 9.94
CA MET A 51 5.34 8.48 11.17
C MET A 51 6.48 8.49 12.20
N ASN A 52 7.10 7.35 12.48
CA ASN A 52 8.23 7.25 13.41
C ASN A 52 9.43 8.10 12.96
N ILE A 53 9.73 8.14 11.66
CA ILE A 53 10.79 9.00 11.11
C ILE A 53 10.49 10.47 11.37
N LEU A 54 9.25 10.92 11.11
CA LEU A 54 8.88 12.32 11.31
C LEU A 54 8.80 12.70 12.79
N GLU A 55 8.22 11.84 13.62
CA GLU A 55 8.08 12.08 15.05
C GLU A 55 9.46 12.14 15.74
N THR A 56 10.28 11.10 15.56
CA THR A 56 11.55 10.98 16.25
C THR A 56 12.66 11.82 15.61
N GLY A 57 12.73 11.84 14.27
CA GLY A 57 13.81 12.52 13.55
C GLY A 57 13.62 14.03 13.46
N TYR A 58 12.37 14.49 13.37
CA TYR A 58 12.04 15.88 13.07
C TYR A 58 11.14 16.56 14.11
N ASP A 59 10.86 15.87 15.23
CA ASP A 59 10.04 16.37 16.34
C ASP A 59 8.60 16.77 15.89
N CYS A 60 8.06 16.11 14.86
CA CYS A 60 6.72 16.35 14.36
C CYS A 60 5.64 15.74 15.28
N GLN A 61 4.51 16.40 15.39
CA GLN A 61 3.29 15.74 15.85
C GLN A 61 2.68 14.98 14.67
N VAL A 62 2.38 13.71 14.85
CA VAL A 62 1.79 12.86 13.82
C VAL A 62 0.51 12.22 14.33
N ASP A 63 -0.42 11.90 13.43
CA ASP A 63 -1.67 11.22 13.74
C ASP A 63 -2.08 10.34 12.55
N SER A 64 -2.79 9.25 12.80
CA SER A 64 -3.30 8.34 11.77
C SER A 64 -4.82 8.24 11.88
N ILE A 65 -5.51 8.63 10.82
CA ILE A 65 -6.97 8.67 10.76
C ILE A 65 -7.49 7.42 10.04
N PRO A 66 -8.16 6.50 10.75
CA PRO A 66 -8.62 5.26 10.15
C PRO A 66 -9.75 5.47 9.13
N GLY A 67 -9.74 4.68 8.07
CA GLY A 67 -10.77 4.71 7.03
C GLY A 67 -10.57 3.66 5.95
N ASN A 68 -11.44 3.68 4.95
CA ASN A 68 -11.25 2.93 3.70
C ASN A 68 -10.63 3.84 2.62
N SER A 69 -10.10 3.25 1.54
CA SER A 69 -9.41 3.98 0.48
C SER A 69 -10.22 5.18 -0.03
N ILE A 70 -11.49 4.98 -0.36
CA ILE A 70 -12.37 5.99 -0.94
C ILE A 70 -12.53 7.22 -0.02
N THR A 71 -12.77 6.97 1.27
CA THR A 71 -12.95 8.05 2.26
C THR A 71 -11.64 8.76 2.59
N LEU A 72 -10.54 8.01 2.65
CA LEU A 72 -9.21 8.55 2.94
C LEU A 72 -8.68 9.39 1.78
N GLU A 73 -8.81 8.94 0.52
CA GLU A 73 -8.44 9.72 -0.66
C GLU A 73 -9.21 11.06 -0.73
N GLN A 74 -10.52 11.02 -0.45
CA GLN A 74 -11.32 12.25 -0.39
C GLN A 74 -10.83 13.19 0.72
N ALA A 75 -10.45 12.67 1.88
CA ALA A 75 -9.91 13.45 2.99
C ALA A 75 -8.55 14.07 2.64
N VAL A 76 -7.68 13.35 1.91
CA VAL A 76 -6.42 13.91 1.39
C VAL A 76 -6.70 15.01 0.37
N ALA A 77 -7.67 14.81 -0.54
CA ALA A 77 -8.05 15.84 -1.52
C ALA A 77 -8.60 17.12 -0.88
N ASN A 78 -9.19 17.02 0.30
CA ASN A 78 -9.72 18.16 1.08
C ASN A 78 -8.70 18.76 2.06
N ASN A 79 -7.50 18.19 2.21
CA ASN A 79 -6.49 18.54 3.21
C ASN A 79 -6.90 18.28 4.68
N ASP A 80 -7.88 17.41 4.90
CA ASP A 80 -8.21 16.90 6.25
C ASP A 80 -7.16 15.90 6.73
N ILE A 81 -6.53 15.21 5.78
CA ILE A 81 -5.37 14.31 5.89
C ILE A 81 -4.31 14.80 4.91
N GLN A 82 -3.02 14.70 5.26
CA GLN A 82 -1.94 15.22 4.44
C GLN A 82 -1.29 14.16 3.55
N ILE A 83 -1.15 12.92 4.05
CA ILE A 83 -0.36 11.87 3.41
C ILE A 83 -1.15 10.56 3.38
N PHE A 84 -1.20 9.93 2.20
CA PHE A 84 -1.60 8.54 1.97
C PHE A 84 -0.34 7.76 1.60
N ALA A 85 0.18 6.95 2.51
CA ALA A 85 1.54 6.41 2.38
C ALA A 85 1.70 5.32 1.30
N GLU A 86 0.61 4.70 0.86
CA GLU A 86 0.60 3.64 -0.15
C GLU A 86 -0.54 3.84 -1.16
N GLU A 87 -0.39 4.86 -2.02
CA GLU A 87 -1.37 5.17 -3.07
C GLU A 87 -1.08 4.37 -4.34
N TRP A 88 -2.03 3.56 -4.74
CA TRP A 88 -1.99 2.74 -5.95
C TRP A 88 -2.50 3.55 -7.14
N LEU A 89 -1.59 4.19 -7.86
CA LEU A 89 -1.91 5.17 -8.89
C LEU A 89 -2.81 4.59 -10.01
N GLY A 90 -3.74 5.42 -10.47
CA GLY A 90 -4.65 5.06 -11.56
C GLY A 90 -5.79 4.10 -11.18
N ARG A 91 -5.93 3.74 -9.89
CA ARG A 91 -6.99 2.83 -9.42
C ARG A 91 -8.30 3.53 -9.09
N SER A 92 -8.22 4.75 -8.59
CA SER A 92 -9.35 5.47 -8.02
C SER A 92 -9.77 6.65 -8.87
N ASP A 93 -11.05 6.68 -9.25
CA ASP A 93 -11.68 7.83 -9.88
C ASP A 93 -11.63 9.10 -9.00
N ILE A 94 -11.70 8.92 -7.67
CA ILE A 94 -11.63 10.03 -6.72
C ILE A 94 -10.24 10.63 -6.74
N TRP A 95 -9.22 9.77 -6.64
CA TRP A 95 -7.83 10.19 -6.73
C TRP A 95 -7.51 10.87 -8.06
N ASN A 96 -7.87 10.24 -9.18
CA ASN A 96 -7.62 10.76 -10.53
C ASN A 96 -8.25 12.15 -10.73
N LYS A 97 -9.52 12.33 -10.32
CA LYS A 97 -10.20 13.63 -10.36
C LYS A 97 -9.53 14.67 -9.46
N ALA A 98 -9.01 14.28 -8.30
CA ALA A 98 -8.30 15.18 -7.41
C ALA A 98 -6.94 15.61 -7.99
N VAL A 99 -6.23 14.72 -8.70
CA VAL A 99 -5.02 15.04 -9.47
C VAL A 99 -5.34 16.06 -10.56
N ASP A 100 -6.36 15.81 -11.38
CA ASP A 100 -6.79 16.74 -12.46
C ASP A 100 -7.17 18.14 -11.92
N GLN A 101 -7.69 18.20 -10.70
CA GLN A 101 -8.02 19.44 -10.00
C GLN A 101 -6.81 20.10 -9.31
N GLY A 102 -5.65 19.47 -9.33
CA GLY A 102 -4.44 19.96 -8.65
C GLY A 102 -4.51 19.94 -7.12
N LYS A 103 -5.43 19.15 -6.55
CA LYS A 103 -5.63 19.05 -5.09
C LYS A 103 -4.65 18.09 -4.44
N VAL A 104 -4.21 17.08 -5.18
CA VAL A 104 -3.28 16.06 -4.71
C VAL A 104 -2.15 15.86 -5.72
N VAL A 105 -1.06 15.29 -5.25
CA VAL A 105 0.12 14.95 -6.03
C VAL A 105 0.69 13.61 -5.55
N ALA A 106 1.18 12.80 -6.47
CA ALA A 106 1.99 11.63 -6.14
C ALA A 106 3.45 12.08 -5.99
N ILE A 107 4.10 11.67 -4.89
CA ILE A 107 5.51 11.97 -4.59
C ILE A 107 6.28 10.67 -4.42
N GLY A 108 7.45 10.57 -5.02
CA GLY A 108 8.35 9.42 -4.93
C GLY A 108 7.72 8.11 -5.38
N LYS A 109 8.32 7.01 -4.95
CA LYS A 109 7.80 5.65 -5.12
C LYS A 109 7.87 4.95 -3.78
N THR A 110 6.74 4.56 -3.25
CA THR A 110 6.70 3.83 -1.97
C THR A 110 7.43 2.51 -2.10
N PHE A 111 7.13 1.74 -3.14
CA PHE A 111 7.88 0.54 -3.57
C PHE A 111 7.62 0.26 -5.05
N VAL A 112 8.38 -0.68 -5.63
CA VAL A 112 8.28 -1.10 -7.05
C VAL A 112 8.02 -2.59 -7.12
N GLY A 113 7.24 -3.03 -8.11
CA GLY A 113 6.96 -4.45 -8.34
C GLY A 113 5.65 -4.93 -7.71
N ALA A 114 4.76 -4.01 -7.38
CA ALA A 114 3.40 -4.34 -6.98
C ALA A 114 2.66 -5.10 -8.10
N SER A 115 1.86 -6.08 -7.71
CA SER A 115 1.00 -6.84 -8.61
C SER A 115 -0.31 -7.19 -7.93
N GLU A 116 -1.36 -7.39 -8.71
CA GLU A 116 -2.66 -7.83 -8.23
C GLU A 116 -3.43 -8.58 -9.31
N GLY A 117 -4.41 -9.35 -8.90
CA GLY A 117 -5.21 -10.16 -9.82
C GLY A 117 -6.17 -11.12 -9.12
N TRP A 118 -6.72 -12.03 -9.91
CA TRP A 118 -7.55 -13.11 -9.41
C TRP A 118 -6.76 -14.39 -9.32
N PHE A 119 -6.84 -15.05 -8.18
CA PHE A 119 -5.99 -16.18 -7.83
C PHE A 119 -6.81 -17.41 -7.43
N VAL A 120 -6.15 -18.55 -7.56
CA VAL A 120 -6.55 -19.81 -6.93
C VAL A 120 -5.34 -20.41 -6.21
N PRO A 121 -5.52 -21.25 -5.15
CA PRO A 121 -4.44 -22.03 -4.59
C PRO A 121 -3.84 -22.94 -5.66
N ASP A 122 -2.52 -23.13 -5.65
CA ASP A 122 -1.84 -23.91 -6.71
C ASP A 122 -2.27 -25.37 -6.77
N TYR A 123 -2.65 -25.95 -5.63
CA TYR A 123 -3.16 -27.33 -5.59
C TYR A 123 -4.49 -27.51 -6.34
N VAL A 124 -5.26 -26.45 -6.56
CA VAL A 124 -6.48 -26.53 -7.39
C VAL A 124 -6.13 -26.94 -8.82
N ILE A 125 -5.00 -26.45 -9.34
CA ILE A 125 -4.54 -26.71 -10.70
C ILE A 125 -3.56 -27.89 -10.74
N LYS A 126 -2.60 -27.95 -9.81
CA LYS A 126 -1.48 -28.89 -9.84
C LYS A 126 -1.67 -30.12 -8.95
N GLY A 127 -2.61 -30.06 -7.99
CA GLY A 127 -2.66 -30.97 -6.87
C GLY A 127 -1.55 -30.73 -5.84
N ASP A 128 -1.56 -31.51 -4.77
CA ASP A 128 -0.52 -31.56 -3.75
C ASP A 128 -0.36 -33.00 -3.25
N GLU A 129 0.58 -33.71 -3.83
CA GLU A 129 0.85 -35.11 -3.48
C GLU A 129 1.16 -35.31 -1.99
N LYS A 130 1.87 -34.35 -1.36
CA LYS A 130 2.25 -34.44 0.07
C LYS A 130 1.05 -34.38 0.99
N ARG A 131 0.01 -33.68 0.56
CA ARG A 131 -1.26 -33.52 1.28
C ARG A 131 -2.35 -34.47 0.79
N GLY A 132 -2.08 -35.27 -0.26
CA GLY A 132 -3.05 -36.16 -0.88
C GLY A 132 -4.17 -35.43 -1.61
N ILE A 133 -3.88 -34.27 -2.17
CA ILE A 133 -4.86 -33.46 -2.92
C ILE A 133 -4.64 -33.69 -4.42
N GLU A 134 -5.62 -34.28 -5.09
CA GLU A 134 -5.62 -34.41 -6.55
C GLU A 134 -5.93 -33.06 -7.22
N PRO A 135 -5.41 -32.79 -8.44
CA PRO A 135 -5.77 -31.59 -9.20
C PRO A 135 -7.29 -31.50 -9.43
N MET A 136 -7.90 -30.42 -8.98
CA MET A 136 -9.35 -30.21 -9.09
C MET A 136 -9.75 -29.58 -10.43
N ALA A 137 -8.87 -28.71 -10.95
CA ALA A 137 -9.08 -27.95 -12.20
C ALA A 137 -7.78 -27.82 -13.02
N PRO A 138 -7.18 -28.94 -13.51
CA PRO A 138 -5.88 -28.88 -14.18
C PRO A 138 -5.85 -28.07 -15.47
N ASP A 139 -7.02 -27.84 -16.08
CA ASP A 139 -7.19 -27.08 -17.32
C ASP A 139 -7.54 -25.60 -17.10
N LEU A 140 -7.76 -25.17 -15.84
CA LEU A 140 -8.07 -23.77 -15.53
C LEU A 140 -6.83 -22.91 -15.66
N LYS A 141 -6.89 -21.90 -16.55
CA LYS A 141 -5.77 -20.99 -16.82
C LYS A 141 -6.18 -19.52 -16.77
N SER A 142 -7.43 -19.22 -17.12
CA SER A 142 -7.88 -17.87 -17.42
C SER A 142 -9.23 -17.57 -16.77
N VAL A 143 -9.42 -16.32 -16.37
CA VAL A 143 -10.69 -15.80 -15.83
C VAL A 143 -11.85 -16.05 -16.79
N SER A 144 -11.64 -15.97 -18.11
CA SER A 144 -12.68 -16.20 -19.10
C SER A 144 -13.26 -17.63 -19.11
N GLN A 145 -12.59 -18.60 -18.49
CA GLN A 145 -13.10 -19.97 -18.37
C GLN A 145 -14.07 -20.15 -17.20
N LEU A 146 -14.13 -19.22 -16.28
CA LEU A 146 -14.90 -19.33 -15.04
C LEU A 146 -16.42 -19.40 -15.24
N SER A 147 -16.92 -19.03 -16.44
CA SER A 147 -18.33 -19.22 -16.82
C SER A 147 -18.70 -20.68 -17.13
N ASP A 148 -17.72 -21.59 -17.30
CA ASP A 148 -17.98 -23.03 -17.46
C ASP A 148 -18.63 -23.59 -16.18
N PRO A 149 -19.78 -24.26 -16.28
CA PRO A 149 -20.49 -24.81 -15.12
C PRO A 149 -19.64 -25.67 -14.19
N LYS A 150 -18.62 -26.38 -14.71
CA LYS A 150 -17.72 -27.19 -13.87
C LYS A 150 -16.89 -26.36 -12.89
N TYR A 151 -16.53 -25.11 -13.26
CA TYR A 151 -15.80 -24.20 -12.36
C TYR A 151 -16.73 -23.47 -11.41
N VAL A 152 -17.98 -23.15 -11.85
CA VAL A 152 -19.01 -22.62 -10.96
C VAL A 152 -19.32 -23.63 -9.84
N GLU A 153 -19.46 -24.91 -10.19
CA GLU A 153 -19.66 -26.00 -9.22
C GLU A 153 -18.43 -26.20 -8.32
N LEU A 154 -17.20 -26.13 -8.87
CA LEU A 154 -15.96 -26.26 -8.08
C LEU A 154 -15.87 -25.21 -6.99
N PHE A 155 -16.17 -23.97 -7.29
CA PHE A 155 -16.09 -22.83 -6.36
C PHE A 155 -17.43 -22.52 -5.69
N THR A 156 -18.31 -23.52 -5.51
CA THR A 156 -19.67 -23.38 -4.99
C THR A 156 -19.75 -22.47 -3.76
N ASP A 157 -20.68 -21.53 -3.79
CA ASP A 157 -21.01 -20.69 -2.65
C ASP A 157 -21.82 -21.47 -1.61
N PRO A 158 -21.42 -21.51 -0.32
CA PRO A 158 -22.12 -22.27 0.71
C PRO A 158 -23.51 -21.72 1.06
N GLU A 159 -23.79 -20.45 0.79
CA GLU A 159 -25.09 -19.82 1.06
C GLU A 159 -26.01 -19.83 -0.17
N GLU A 160 -25.42 -19.83 -1.38
CA GLU A 160 -26.13 -19.89 -2.66
C GLU A 160 -25.54 -21.01 -3.55
N PRO A 161 -25.84 -22.31 -3.29
CA PRO A 161 -25.19 -23.44 -3.95
C PRO A 161 -25.41 -23.55 -5.46
N SER A 162 -26.27 -22.73 -6.05
CA SER A 162 -26.43 -22.63 -7.50
C SER A 162 -25.37 -21.75 -8.17
N LYS A 163 -24.55 -21.05 -7.38
CA LYS A 163 -23.47 -20.17 -7.83
C LYS A 163 -22.12 -20.53 -7.25
N GLY A 164 -21.08 -20.13 -7.91
CA GLY A 164 -19.72 -20.08 -7.34
C GLY A 164 -19.57 -18.89 -6.39
N ARG A 165 -18.51 -18.89 -5.57
CA ARG A 165 -18.10 -17.74 -4.77
C ARG A 165 -16.83 -17.13 -5.36
N PHE A 166 -16.85 -15.83 -5.59
CA PHE A 166 -15.66 -15.01 -5.77
C PHE A 166 -15.42 -14.20 -4.49
N LEU A 167 -14.30 -14.47 -3.82
CA LEU A 167 -13.89 -13.73 -2.62
C LEU A 167 -13.15 -12.47 -3.07
N ASN A 168 -13.89 -11.36 -3.04
CA ASN A 168 -13.40 -10.05 -3.47
C ASN A 168 -12.63 -9.32 -2.36
N CYS A 169 -12.10 -8.14 -2.66
CA CYS A 169 -11.57 -7.22 -1.67
C CYS A 169 -12.63 -6.78 -0.65
N PRO A 170 -12.19 -6.28 0.51
CA PRO A 170 -13.08 -5.60 1.46
C PRO A 170 -13.83 -4.43 0.84
N SER A 171 -15.09 -4.25 1.27
CA SER A 171 -15.90 -3.12 0.85
C SER A 171 -15.23 -1.78 1.14
N GLY A 172 -15.23 -0.87 0.16
CA GLY A 172 -14.65 0.46 0.27
C GLY A 172 -13.15 0.52 -0.05
N TRP A 173 -12.53 -0.60 -0.43
CA TRP A 173 -11.24 -0.59 -1.12
C TRP A 173 -11.47 -0.38 -2.63
N THR A 174 -10.53 0.28 -3.29
CA THR A 174 -10.63 0.57 -4.74
C THR A 174 -10.73 -0.71 -5.58
N CYS A 175 -9.99 -1.76 -5.21
CA CYS A 175 -10.01 -3.06 -5.88
C CYS A 175 -11.38 -3.76 -5.84
N GLU A 176 -12.22 -3.46 -4.84
CA GLU A 176 -13.57 -4.04 -4.74
C GLU A 176 -14.45 -3.61 -5.92
N GLY A 177 -14.47 -2.31 -6.21
CA GLY A 177 -15.20 -1.78 -7.35
C GLY A 177 -14.69 -2.27 -8.70
N ILE A 178 -13.36 -2.32 -8.86
CA ILE A 178 -12.71 -2.84 -10.07
C ILE A 178 -13.06 -4.32 -10.28
N SER A 179 -12.92 -5.16 -9.26
CA SER A 179 -13.25 -6.60 -9.37
C SER A 179 -14.74 -6.83 -9.58
N THR A 180 -15.62 -5.99 -9.03
CA THR A 180 -17.07 -6.02 -9.32
C THR A 180 -17.33 -5.68 -10.79
N ALA A 181 -16.70 -4.62 -11.32
CA ALA A 181 -16.82 -4.26 -12.74
C ALA A 181 -16.29 -5.37 -13.66
N LYS A 182 -15.21 -6.07 -13.26
CA LYS A 182 -14.67 -7.22 -14.01
C LYS A 182 -15.62 -8.42 -14.00
N LEU A 183 -16.30 -8.71 -12.88
CA LEU A 183 -17.34 -9.75 -12.83
C LEU A 183 -18.44 -9.48 -13.88
N GLU A 184 -18.94 -8.24 -13.96
CA GLU A 184 -19.92 -7.82 -14.96
C GLU A 184 -19.39 -7.97 -16.39
N ALA A 185 -18.16 -7.45 -16.66
CA ALA A 185 -17.56 -7.48 -17.98
C ALA A 185 -17.25 -8.90 -18.49
N TYR A 186 -16.89 -9.82 -17.60
CA TYR A 186 -16.72 -11.24 -17.90
C TYR A 186 -18.05 -12.02 -17.92
N GLN A 187 -19.19 -11.38 -17.64
CA GLN A 187 -20.52 -12.00 -17.53
C GLN A 187 -20.53 -13.09 -16.46
N LEU A 188 -19.83 -12.87 -15.35
CA LEU A 188 -19.73 -13.78 -14.22
C LEU A 188 -20.66 -13.40 -13.05
N ASP A 189 -21.25 -12.24 -13.05
CA ASP A 189 -22.13 -11.69 -12.01
C ASP A 189 -23.39 -12.53 -11.78
N ASP A 190 -23.92 -13.20 -12.83
CA ASP A 190 -24.99 -14.17 -12.71
C ASP A 190 -24.54 -15.55 -12.20
N HIS A 191 -23.25 -15.87 -12.33
CA HIS A 191 -22.66 -17.18 -12.01
C HIS A 191 -21.96 -17.23 -10.66
N TYR A 192 -21.53 -16.10 -10.12
CA TYR A 192 -20.76 -16.02 -8.88
C TYR A 192 -21.38 -15.05 -7.89
N VAL A 193 -21.43 -15.46 -6.63
CA VAL A 193 -21.65 -14.53 -5.51
C VAL A 193 -20.38 -13.69 -5.34
N ASN A 194 -20.52 -12.38 -5.47
CA ASN A 194 -19.45 -11.43 -5.21
C ASN A 194 -19.34 -11.21 -3.69
N PHE A 195 -18.61 -12.07 -3.01
CA PHE A 195 -18.48 -12.05 -1.55
C PHE A 195 -17.40 -11.02 -1.13
N ARG A 196 -17.78 -10.08 -0.30
CA ARG A 196 -16.93 -9.00 0.21
C ARG A 196 -16.66 -9.20 1.68
N PRO A 197 -15.42 -9.53 2.10
CA PRO A 197 -15.09 -9.60 3.52
C PRO A 197 -15.16 -8.19 4.14
N GLY A 198 -15.36 -8.13 5.46
CA GLY A 198 -15.49 -6.85 6.16
C GLY A 198 -14.18 -6.09 6.33
N THR A 199 -13.04 -6.80 6.32
CA THR A 199 -11.68 -6.25 6.54
C THR A 199 -10.62 -7.03 5.75
N GLY A 200 -9.43 -6.45 5.59
CA GLY A 200 -8.25 -7.16 5.03
C GLY A 200 -7.90 -8.40 5.84
N THR A 201 -7.90 -8.30 7.16
CA THR A 201 -7.66 -9.45 8.06
C THR A 201 -8.69 -10.59 7.85
N ALA A 202 -9.95 -10.24 7.58
CA ALA A 202 -10.97 -11.25 7.28
C ALA A 202 -10.74 -11.92 5.92
N LEU A 203 -10.26 -11.16 4.92
CA LEU A 203 -9.84 -11.69 3.62
C LEU A 203 -8.70 -12.69 3.81
N ASP A 204 -7.65 -12.31 4.51
CA ASP A 204 -6.47 -13.12 4.78
C ASP A 204 -6.82 -14.40 5.55
N ALA A 205 -7.67 -14.28 6.58
CA ALA A 205 -8.15 -15.42 7.36
C ALA A 205 -8.93 -16.42 6.49
N ALA A 206 -9.79 -15.93 5.59
CA ALA A 206 -10.55 -16.78 4.68
C ALA A 206 -9.63 -17.54 3.70
N ILE A 207 -8.66 -16.85 3.08
CA ILE A 207 -7.70 -17.47 2.17
C ILE A 207 -6.84 -18.49 2.92
N LYS A 208 -6.28 -18.11 4.08
CA LYS A 208 -5.47 -19.01 4.93
C LYS A 208 -6.23 -20.25 5.34
N SER A 209 -7.49 -20.08 5.76
CA SER A 209 -8.35 -21.21 6.17
C SER A 209 -8.58 -22.18 5.02
N ALA A 210 -9.02 -21.71 3.86
CA ALA A 210 -9.26 -22.54 2.68
C ALA A 210 -7.97 -23.24 2.23
N TYR A 211 -6.85 -22.51 2.18
CA TYR A 211 -5.55 -23.07 1.79
C TYR A 211 -5.13 -24.22 2.71
N LEU A 212 -5.20 -24.02 4.02
CA LEU A 212 -4.80 -25.04 5.01
C LEU A 212 -5.73 -26.26 4.98
N GLN A 213 -7.01 -26.09 4.68
CA GLN A 213 -7.98 -27.19 4.58
C GLN A 213 -7.94 -27.89 3.21
N GLY A 214 -7.23 -27.35 2.22
CA GLY A 214 -7.19 -27.89 0.85
C GLY A 214 -8.49 -27.65 0.07
N GLU A 215 -9.25 -26.62 0.45
CA GLU A 215 -10.51 -26.26 -0.19
C GLU A 215 -10.26 -25.40 -1.44
N PRO A 216 -11.06 -25.59 -2.54
CA PRO A 216 -10.94 -24.73 -3.69
C PRO A 216 -11.43 -23.32 -3.34
N LEU A 217 -10.69 -22.32 -3.78
CA LEU A 217 -11.02 -20.90 -3.57
C LEU A 217 -10.67 -20.08 -4.79
N LEU A 218 -11.58 -19.22 -5.24
CA LEU A 218 -11.37 -18.18 -6.23
C LEU A 218 -11.42 -16.83 -5.53
N PHE A 219 -10.33 -16.04 -5.62
CA PHE A 219 -10.22 -14.80 -4.85
C PHE A 219 -9.37 -13.74 -5.53
N TYR A 220 -9.61 -12.48 -5.17
CA TYR A 220 -8.71 -11.37 -5.46
C TYR A 220 -7.59 -11.32 -4.44
N TYR A 221 -6.36 -11.05 -4.89
CA TYR A 221 -5.24 -10.77 -3.99
C TYR A 221 -4.18 -9.92 -4.67
N TRP A 222 -3.17 -9.48 -3.90
CA TRP A 222 -2.10 -8.59 -4.35
C TRP A 222 -0.75 -8.90 -3.69
N SER A 223 0.32 -8.27 -4.20
CA SER A 223 1.68 -8.27 -3.64
C SER A 223 2.16 -6.82 -3.50
N PRO A 224 2.83 -6.43 -2.38
CA PRO A 224 3.40 -7.29 -1.34
C PRO A 224 2.42 -7.70 -0.23
N THR A 225 2.48 -8.95 0.20
CA THR A 225 1.78 -9.47 1.39
C THR A 225 2.53 -10.64 2.01
N ALA A 226 2.35 -10.88 3.31
CA ALA A 226 2.90 -12.07 3.97
C ALA A 226 2.40 -13.39 3.35
N MET A 227 1.16 -13.41 2.88
CA MET A 227 0.52 -14.59 2.28
C MET A 227 1.14 -15.02 0.96
N MET A 228 1.49 -14.05 0.08
CA MET A 228 2.16 -14.32 -1.19
C MET A 228 3.55 -14.97 -1.01
N GLY A 229 4.19 -14.72 0.14
CA GLY A 229 5.45 -15.36 0.50
C GLY A 229 5.30 -16.76 1.14
N LYS A 230 4.13 -17.04 1.72
CA LYS A 230 3.89 -18.28 2.49
C LYS A 230 3.13 -19.36 1.74
N PHE A 231 2.24 -18.97 0.83
CA PHE A 231 1.37 -19.88 0.08
C PHE A 231 1.67 -19.84 -1.41
N ASN A 232 1.59 -21.00 -2.05
CA ASN A 232 1.71 -21.10 -3.49
C ASN A 232 0.34 -20.78 -4.13
N LEU A 233 0.24 -19.63 -4.74
CA LEU A 233 -0.96 -19.14 -5.41
C LEU A 233 -0.70 -19.03 -6.91
N ILE A 234 -1.71 -19.32 -7.73
CA ILE A 234 -1.65 -19.14 -9.18
C ILE A 234 -2.61 -18.04 -9.57
N GLN A 235 -2.06 -17.01 -10.20
CA GLN A 235 -2.85 -15.96 -10.84
C GLN A 235 -3.46 -16.49 -12.13
N LEU A 236 -4.75 -16.28 -12.33
CA LEU A 236 -5.42 -16.61 -13.58
C LEU A 236 -5.11 -15.55 -14.64
N ASP A 237 -4.91 -16.02 -15.87
CA ASP A 237 -4.65 -15.16 -17.01
C ASP A 237 -5.89 -14.31 -17.32
N GLU A 238 -5.64 -13.08 -17.76
CA GLU A 238 -6.63 -12.13 -18.23
C GLU A 238 -6.21 -11.54 -19.57
N PRO A 239 -7.13 -10.97 -20.37
CA PRO A 239 -6.76 -10.16 -21.52
C PRO A 239 -5.76 -9.08 -21.13
N ALA A 240 -4.82 -8.78 -22.01
CA ALA A 240 -3.77 -7.82 -21.72
C ALA A 240 -4.36 -6.45 -21.33
N TYR A 241 -3.72 -5.78 -20.40
CA TYR A 241 -4.05 -4.41 -20.04
C TYR A 241 -4.06 -3.48 -21.26
N SER A 242 -5.02 -2.56 -21.28
CA SER A 242 -4.99 -1.38 -22.15
C SER A 242 -5.62 -0.20 -21.42
N ASP A 243 -5.13 1.02 -21.70
CA ASP A 243 -5.64 2.25 -21.08
C ASP A 243 -7.14 2.43 -21.34
N ALA A 244 -7.62 2.07 -22.52
CA ALA A 244 -9.04 2.18 -22.88
C ALA A 244 -9.92 1.25 -22.05
N CYS A 245 -9.55 -0.03 -21.93
CA CYS A 245 -10.26 -1.00 -21.09
C CYS A 245 -10.21 -0.58 -19.62
N TRP A 246 -9.06 -0.17 -19.13
CA TRP A 246 -8.91 0.23 -17.73
C TRP A 246 -9.73 1.47 -17.39
N ALA A 247 -9.79 2.45 -18.28
CA ALA A 247 -10.61 3.64 -18.10
C ALA A 247 -12.10 3.30 -18.00
N GLU A 248 -12.58 2.25 -18.69
CA GLU A 248 -13.96 1.78 -18.54
C GLU A 248 -14.17 1.04 -17.21
N LEU A 249 -13.23 0.17 -16.80
CA LEU A 249 -13.32 -0.57 -15.54
C LEU A 249 -13.27 0.35 -14.31
N SER A 250 -12.50 1.42 -14.37
CA SER A 250 -12.29 2.36 -13.25
C SER A 250 -13.44 3.33 -13.03
N LYS A 251 -14.41 3.42 -13.93
CA LYS A 251 -15.58 4.29 -13.76
C LYS A 251 -16.46 3.81 -12.61
N SER A 252 -16.99 4.74 -11.86
CA SER A 252 -17.94 4.47 -10.77
C SER A 252 -19.33 4.03 -11.25
N ASP A 253 -19.64 4.24 -12.54
CA ASP A 253 -20.94 3.97 -13.15
C ASP A 253 -20.83 3.49 -14.61
N GLY A 254 -21.89 2.98 -15.13
CA GLY A 254 -22.01 2.49 -16.51
C GLY A 254 -21.81 0.97 -16.64
N LYS A 255 -22.27 0.44 -17.80
CA LYS A 255 -22.10 -0.97 -18.15
C LYS A 255 -20.70 -1.21 -18.70
N ARG A 256 -20.05 -2.32 -18.31
CA ARG A 256 -18.76 -2.77 -18.79
C ARG A 256 -18.96 -3.88 -19.80
N GLU A 257 -18.26 -3.78 -20.93
CA GLU A 257 -18.34 -4.78 -22.01
C GLU A 257 -17.04 -5.55 -22.17
N GLU A 258 -15.93 -4.99 -21.67
CA GLU A 258 -14.59 -5.59 -21.75
C GLU A 258 -13.89 -5.56 -20.41
N ALA A 259 -13.13 -6.61 -20.11
CA ALA A 259 -12.25 -6.69 -18.97
C ALA A 259 -10.81 -6.97 -19.39
N CYS A 260 -9.87 -6.51 -18.61
CA CYS A 260 -8.44 -6.70 -18.83
C CYS A 260 -7.70 -6.86 -17.50
N ALA A 261 -6.47 -7.36 -17.58
CA ALA A 261 -5.58 -7.48 -16.43
C ALA A 261 -5.41 -6.14 -15.71
N PHE A 262 -5.15 -6.22 -14.43
CA PHE A 262 -4.73 -5.06 -13.67
C PHE A 262 -3.44 -4.48 -14.26
N PRO A 263 -3.28 -3.16 -14.34
CA PRO A 263 -2.03 -2.56 -14.79
C PRO A 263 -0.89 -2.86 -13.81
N SER A 264 0.32 -2.96 -14.32
CA SER A 264 1.51 -2.77 -13.48
C SER A 264 1.61 -1.30 -13.14
N VAL A 265 1.36 -0.93 -11.89
CA VAL A 265 1.34 0.47 -11.46
C VAL A 265 2.49 0.80 -10.54
N ASP A 266 2.88 2.06 -10.57
CA ASP A 266 3.67 2.64 -9.50
C ASP A 266 2.78 2.83 -8.25
N VAL A 267 3.32 2.48 -7.11
CA VAL A 267 2.78 2.81 -5.80
C VAL A 267 3.59 3.97 -5.24
N ALA A 268 2.92 5.04 -4.87
CA ALA A 268 3.55 6.28 -4.46
C ALA A 268 2.95 6.84 -3.17
N TYR A 269 3.58 7.87 -2.60
CA TYR A 269 2.94 8.65 -1.56
C TYR A 269 1.93 9.60 -2.19
N GLY A 270 0.66 9.42 -1.86
CA GLY A 270 -0.42 10.34 -2.20
C GLY A 270 -0.43 11.51 -1.23
N VAL A 271 -0.19 12.73 -1.70
CA VAL A 271 0.02 13.90 -0.83
C VAL A 271 -0.90 15.04 -1.23
N ASN A 272 -1.48 15.72 -0.24
CA ASN A 272 -2.21 16.96 -0.51
C ASN A 272 -1.27 18.02 -1.10
N SER A 273 -1.69 18.65 -2.21
CA SER A 273 -0.84 19.62 -2.95
C SER A 273 -0.54 20.90 -2.17
N THR A 274 -1.40 21.33 -1.26
CA THR A 274 -1.14 22.49 -0.40
C THR A 274 -0.10 22.12 0.65
N PHE A 275 -0.29 21.01 1.33
CA PHE A 275 0.66 20.49 2.29
C PHE A 275 2.05 20.25 1.68
N ALA A 276 2.14 19.67 0.48
CA ALA A 276 3.43 19.46 -0.20
C ALA A 276 4.22 20.77 -0.44
N LYS A 277 3.51 21.89 -0.59
CA LYS A 277 4.14 23.23 -0.73
C LYS A 277 4.48 23.86 0.61
N GLU A 278 3.69 23.61 1.64
CA GLU A 278 3.88 24.15 2.99
C GLU A 278 4.94 23.38 3.79
N ALA A 279 5.15 22.09 3.47
CA ALA A 279 6.10 21.19 4.11
C ALA A 279 7.09 20.56 3.08
N PRO A 280 7.88 21.38 2.34
CA PRO A 280 8.77 20.87 1.29
C PRO A 280 9.84 19.92 1.82
N GLU A 281 10.26 20.03 3.07
CA GLU A 281 11.19 19.14 3.74
C GLU A 281 10.60 17.75 3.95
N ILE A 282 9.31 17.63 4.29
CA ILE A 282 8.61 16.34 4.40
C ILE A 282 8.43 15.75 3.01
N ALA A 283 8.02 16.56 2.02
CA ALA A 283 7.93 16.12 0.63
C ALA A 283 9.27 15.56 0.11
N ALA A 284 10.40 16.18 0.48
CA ALA A 284 11.74 15.70 0.11
C ALA A 284 12.14 14.39 0.80
N ILE A 285 11.62 14.09 1.99
CA ILE A 285 11.78 12.79 2.64
C ILE A 285 10.98 11.73 1.86
N LEU A 286 9.71 12.00 1.57
CA LEU A 286 8.84 11.08 0.81
C LEU A 286 9.38 10.80 -0.60
N GLU A 287 9.99 11.78 -1.27
CA GLU A 287 10.61 11.61 -2.58
C GLU A 287 11.75 10.57 -2.57
N LYS A 288 12.47 10.45 -1.44
CA LYS A 288 13.59 9.51 -1.26
C LYS A 288 13.15 8.18 -0.68
N ALA A 289 12.08 8.16 0.10
CA ALA A 289 11.66 7.02 0.89
C ALA A 289 11.06 5.92 0.00
N THR A 290 11.93 5.14 -0.63
CA THR A 290 11.55 3.97 -1.42
C THR A 290 11.93 2.70 -0.68
N PHE A 291 10.95 1.87 -0.37
CA PHE A 291 11.15 0.60 0.31
C PHE A 291 11.54 -0.49 -0.71
N PRO A 292 12.66 -1.21 -0.51
CA PRO A 292 12.90 -2.44 -1.25
C PRO A 292 11.76 -3.44 -1.00
N LEU A 293 11.19 -4.02 -2.06
CA LEU A 293 10.04 -4.93 -1.94
C LEU A 293 10.33 -6.12 -1.04
N GLU A 294 11.59 -6.60 -1.04
CA GLU A 294 12.03 -7.69 -0.15
C GLU A 294 11.98 -7.31 1.34
N ASP A 295 12.27 -6.04 1.67
CA ASP A 295 12.20 -5.54 3.04
C ASP A 295 10.75 -5.35 3.50
N VAL A 296 9.85 -4.92 2.60
CA VAL A 296 8.41 -4.90 2.88
C VAL A 296 7.93 -6.31 3.16
N ASN A 297 8.19 -7.26 2.26
CA ASN A 297 7.80 -8.67 2.43
C ASN A 297 8.39 -9.27 3.73
N GLY A 298 9.64 -8.96 4.06
CA GLY A 298 10.30 -9.39 5.29
C GLY A 298 9.60 -8.85 6.54
N SER A 299 9.19 -7.58 6.52
CA SER A 299 8.47 -6.94 7.63
C SER A 299 7.06 -7.51 7.80
N LEU A 300 6.35 -7.77 6.70
CA LEU A 300 5.03 -8.41 6.74
C LEU A 300 5.12 -9.87 7.24
N ALA A 301 6.15 -10.60 6.83
CA ALA A 301 6.42 -11.94 7.37
C ALA A 301 6.70 -11.89 8.87
N TYR A 302 7.49 -10.90 9.32
CA TYR A 302 7.78 -10.67 10.74
C TYR A 302 6.49 -10.38 11.54
N MET A 303 5.60 -9.53 11.03
CA MET A 303 4.29 -9.27 11.65
C MET A 303 3.50 -10.56 11.82
N ALA A 304 3.38 -11.35 10.75
CA ALA A 304 2.59 -12.57 10.75
C ALA A 304 3.19 -13.71 11.58
N ASP A 305 4.53 -13.81 11.68
CA ASP A 305 5.21 -14.89 12.42
C ASP A 305 5.27 -14.61 13.92
N ASN A 306 5.31 -13.34 14.32
CA ASN A 306 5.39 -12.92 15.72
C ASN A 306 4.04 -12.42 16.27
N GLU A 307 2.99 -12.38 15.45
CA GLU A 307 1.65 -11.87 15.80
C GLU A 307 1.72 -10.45 16.39
N VAL A 308 2.47 -9.57 15.72
CA VAL A 308 2.68 -8.19 16.15
C VAL A 308 2.06 -7.19 15.16
N ASP A 309 1.74 -6.01 15.67
CA ASP A 309 1.16 -4.91 14.92
C ASP A 309 2.23 -4.14 14.10
N ALA A 310 1.76 -3.30 13.20
CA ALA A 310 2.59 -2.53 12.24
C ALA A 310 3.61 -1.61 12.93
N ASP A 311 3.27 -1.02 14.08
CA ASP A 311 4.16 -0.14 14.85
C ASP A 311 5.38 -0.89 15.41
N VAL A 312 5.20 -2.14 15.84
CA VAL A 312 6.31 -3.01 16.29
C VAL A 312 7.20 -3.38 15.12
N ALA A 313 6.62 -3.76 13.98
CA ALA A 313 7.38 -4.08 12.78
C ALA A 313 8.12 -2.86 12.21
N ALA A 314 7.53 -1.66 12.28
CA ALA A 314 8.16 -0.42 11.87
C ALA A 314 9.41 -0.11 12.72
N LYS A 315 9.33 -0.28 14.03
CA LYS A 315 10.49 -0.11 14.93
C LYS A 315 11.58 -1.15 14.66
N GLU A 316 11.22 -2.39 14.38
CA GLU A 316 12.19 -3.44 14.01
C GLU A 316 12.86 -3.14 12.66
N PHE A 317 12.10 -2.66 11.67
CA PHE A 317 12.65 -2.19 10.40
C PHE A 317 13.63 -1.03 10.61
N LEU A 318 13.25 -0.01 11.36
CA LEU A 318 14.12 1.13 11.66
C LEU A 318 15.40 0.70 12.38
N LYS A 319 15.32 -0.29 13.26
CA LYS A 319 16.46 -0.83 13.98
C LYS A 319 17.40 -1.64 13.08
N THR A 320 16.87 -2.42 12.15
CA THR A 320 17.65 -3.41 11.38
C THR A 320 18.02 -2.95 9.98
N LYS A 321 17.38 -1.89 9.44
CA LYS A 321 17.55 -1.40 8.07
C LYS A 321 18.02 0.06 8.00
N ALA A 322 18.89 0.45 8.92
CA ALA A 322 19.45 1.82 8.97
C ALA A 322 20.28 2.20 7.73
N ASP A 323 20.73 1.24 6.95
CA ASP A 323 21.37 1.41 5.65
C ASP A 323 20.37 1.80 4.55
N VAL A 324 19.10 1.42 4.67
CA VAL A 324 18.01 1.78 3.74
C VAL A 324 17.44 3.15 4.10
N TRP A 325 16.77 3.26 5.24
CA TRP A 325 16.04 4.50 5.60
C TRP A 325 16.97 5.66 5.94
N GLY A 326 18.22 5.37 6.31
CA GLY A 326 19.20 6.42 6.65
C GLY A 326 19.58 7.33 5.48
N GLU A 327 19.32 6.91 4.23
CA GLU A 327 19.49 7.73 3.02
C GLU A 327 18.31 8.67 2.75
N TRP A 328 17.18 8.47 3.43
CA TRP A 328 15.97 9.27 3.23
C TRP A 328 15.99 10.57 4.04
N VAL A 329 16.73 10.59 5.12
CA VAL A 329 16.72 11.62 6.16
C VAL A 329 18.05 12.37 6.28
N SER A 330 18.05 13.47 7.03
CA SER A 330 19.31 14.14 7.35
C SER A 330 20.16 13.34 8.34
N PRO A 331 21.50 13.55 8.37
CA PRO A 331 22.36 12.88 9.34
C PRO A 331 21.96 13.12 10.81
N GLU A 332 21.45 14.30 11.12
CA GLU A 332 20.99 14.68 12.45
C GLU A 332 19.71 13.91 12.83
N ALA A 333 18.76 13.80 11.91
CA ALA A 333 17.54 13.01 12.12
C ALA A 333 17.86 11.52 12.25
N LYS A 334 18.78 11.00 11.42
CA LYS A 334 19.27 9.63 11.52
C LYS A 334 19.82 9.34 12.92
N ALA A 335 20.69 10.20 13.43
CA ALA A 335 21.27 10.02 14.76
C ALA A 335 20.22 10.02 15.88
N LYS A 336 19.19 10.89 15.81
CA LYS A 336 18.08 10.91 16.76
C LYS A 336 17.28 9.60 16.74
N ILE A 337 16.96 9.10 15.53
CA ILE A 337 16.21 7.86 15.36
C ILE A 337 17.02 6.68 15.90
N GLU A 338 18.29 6.54 15.51
CA GLU A 338 19.17 5.47 16.00
C GLU A 338 19.33 5.50 17.53
N ASP A 339 19.35 6.69 18.15
CA ASP A 339 19.44 6.84 19.62
C ASP A 339 18.15 6.38 20.32
N SER A 340 16.99 6.64 19.73
CA SER A 340 15.69 6.25 20.29
C SER A 340 15.44 4.73 20.25
N LEU A 341 16.18 4.00 19.41
CA LEU A 341 16.01 2.55 19.19
C LEU A 341 16.97 1.68 20.05
N LYS A 342 17.84 2.30 20.87
CA LYS A 342 18.76 1.63 21.79
C LYS A 342 18.06 1.15 23.04
#